data_fc6d068695f7eea0dbc41220daa6c25c
#
_entry.id   fc6d068695f7eea0dbc41220daa6c25c
#
_cell.length_a   1.000
_cell.length_b   1.000
_cell.length_c   1.000
_cell.angle_alpha   90.00
_cell.angle_beta   90.00
_cell.angle_gamma   90.00
#
_symmetry.space_group_name_H-M   'P 1'
#
loop_
_entity.id
_entity.type
_entity.pdbx_description
1 polymer ?
#
loop_
_entity_poly.entity_id
_entity_poly.type
_entity_poly.pdbx_seq_one_letter_code
_entity_poly.pdbx_strand_id
1 'polypeptide(L)'
;MQFHDSDETIHIPPQDIFEDLLDQVEKLQTQVDEIKRLQYSNSSNARDVFLYGCELAGSQYLNLADHVVPKLHEDDPLVLMREPNNQYDEHAISVYTTGGLKLGYLPRNNNLILSRLMDEGNLLFGKTKTFHWDGKILYLIVKAYMRA
;
A
#
# COMPACT_ATOMS: atom_id res chain seq x y z
N MET A 1 -21.87 -7.74 -51.52
CA MET A 1 -21.39 -7.89 -50.70
C MET A 1 -21.72 -7.39 -49.58
N GLN A 2 -21.64 -7.45 -48.78
CA GLN A 2 -21.96 -7.07 -47.74
C GLN A 2 -21.21 -7.15 -46.79
N PHE A 3 -20.95 -6.64 -46.13
CA PHE A 3 -20.30 -6.60 -45.22
C PHE A 3 -20.83 -6.38 -44.16
N HIS A 4 -21.67 -6.33 -43.99
CA HIS A 4 -22.39 -6.23 -42.99
C HIS A 4 -21.93 -6.74 -41.86
N ASP A 5 -21.14 -7.28 -41.88
CA ASP A 5 -20.58 -7.80 -40.84
C ASP A 5 -20.19 -6.90 -39.90
N SER A 6 -20.12 -5.72 -40.09
CA SER A 6 -19.76 -4.74 -39.14
C SER A 6 -20.48 -4.85 -37.85
N ASP A 7 -21.60 -5.43 -37.86
CA ASP A 7 -22.30 -5.53 -36.66
C ASP A 7 -21.65 -6.33 -35.69
N GLU A 8 -20.88 -7.24 -36.07
CA GLU A 8 -20.37 -8.09 -35.16
C GLU A 8 -19.16 -7.63 -34.55
N THR A 9 -18.55 -6.62 -35.07
CA THR A 9 -17.29 -6.19 -34.59
C THR A 9 -17.38 -5.45 -33.27
N ILE A 10 -18.51 -4.87 -32.97
CA ILE A 10 -18.67 -4.16 -31.73
C ILE A 10 -19.74 -4.83 -30.92
N HIS A 11 -19.32 -5.53 -29.93
CA HIS A 11 -20.25 -6.20 -29.06
C HIS A 11 -20.08 -5.68 -27.66
N ILE A 12 -21.00 -4.85 -27.23
CA ILE A 12 -20.99 -4.29 -25.89
C ILE A 12 -21.86 -5.18 -25.02
N PRO A 13 -21.28 -5.75 -23.93
CA PRO A 13 -22.05 -6.62 -23.08
C PRO A 13 -23.17 -5.84 -22.38
N PRO A 14 -24.26 -6.51 -22.04
CA PRO A 14 -25.32 -5.88 -21.27
C PRO A 14 -24.82 -5.35 -19.95
N GLN A 15 -25.49 -4.35 -19.42
CA GLN A 15 -25.11 -3.68 -18.21
C GLN A 15 -24.95 -4.65 -17.04
N ASP A 16 -25.87 -5.61 -16.91
CA ASP A 16 -25.81 -6.55 -15.81
C ASP A 16 -24.59 -7.46 -15.89
N ILE A 17 -24.17 -7.85 -17.09
CA ILE A 17 -22.96 -8.65 -17.27
C ILE A 17 -21.74 -7.82 -16.91
N PHE A 18 -21.77 -6.55 -17.27
CA PHE A 18 -20.66 -5.65 -16.97
C PHE A 18 -20.49 -5.48 -15.46
N GLU A 19 -21.60 -5.28 -14.77
CA GLU A 19 -21.58 -5.14 -13.31
C GLU A 19 -21.11 -6.43 -12.64
N ASP A 20 -21.51 -7.58 -13.18
CA ASP A 20 -21.07 -8.86 -12.65
C ASP A 20 -19.56 -9.04 -12.81
N LEU A 21 -19.02 -8.62 -13.96
CA LEU A 21 -17.57 -8.68 -14.17
C LEU A 21 -16.82 -7.75 -13.21
N LEU A 22 -17.35 -6.56 -12.97
CA LEU A 22 -16.75 -5.65 -12.01
C LEU A 22 -16.76 -6.23 -10.61
N ASP A 23 -17.86 -6.87 -10.22
CA ASP A 23 -17.98 -7.51 -8.93
C ASP A 23 -16.94 -8.63 -8.79
N GLN A 24 -16.75 -9.42 -9.85
CA GLN A 24 -15.74 -10.47 -9.84
C GLN A 24 -14.34 -9.91 -9.72
N VAL A 25 -14.05 -8.79 -10.39
CA VAL A 25 -12.76 -8.14 -10.30
C VAL A 25 -12.50 -7.66 -8.86
N GLU A 26 -13.51 -7.08 -8.23
CA GLU A 26 -13.38 -6.63 -6.85
C GLU A 26 -13.12 -7.79 -5.90
N LYS A 27 -13.80 -8.91 -6.10
CA LYS A 27 -13.57 -10.10 -5.29
C LYS A 27 -12.17 -10.63 -5.46
N LEU A 28 -11.68 -10.68 -6.70
CA LEU A 28 -10.33 -11.13 -7.00
C LEU A 28 -9.30 -10.19 -6.38
N GLN A 29 -9.53 -8.88 -6.45
CA GLN A 29 -8.64 -7.91 -5.85
C GLN A 29 -8.56 -8.10 -4.34
N THR A 30 -9.69 -8.33 -3.68
CA THR A 30 -9.72 -8.61 -2.25
C THR A 30 -8.93 -9.86 -1.91
N GLN A 31 -9.06 -10.91 -2.73
CA GLN A 31 -8.31 -12.15 -2.52
C GLN A 31 -6.81 -11.93 -2.71
N VAL A 32 -6.43 -11.15 -3.72
CA VAL A 32 -5.01 -10.84 -3.95
C VAL A 32 -4.45 -10.06 -2.78
N ASP A 33 -5.20 -9.08 -2.27
CA ASP A 33 -4.76 -8.29 -1.12
C ASP A 33 -4.56 -9.17 0.12
N GLU A 34 -5.48 -10.11 0.35
CA GLU A 34 -5.37 -11.04 1.47
C GLU A 34 -4.15 -11.95 1.32
N ILE A 35 -3.89 -12.44 0.11
CA ILE A 35 -2.72 -13.27 -0.16
C ILE A 35 -1.43 -12.47 0.09
N LYS A 36 -1.38 -11.24 -0.38
CA LYS A 36 -0.22 -10.37 -0.14
C LYS A 36 0.01 -10.16 1.35
N ARG A 37 -1.05 -9.89 2.08
CA ARG A 37 -0.98 -9.69 3.52
C ARG A 37 -0.43 -10.93 4.23
N LEU A 38 -0.93 -12.12 3.86
CA LEU A 38 -0.45 -13.37 4.43
C LEU A 38 1.01 -13.64 4.07
N GLN A 39 1.41 -13.34 2.85
CA GLN A 39 2.79 -13.52 2.43
C GLN A 39 3.74 -12.64 3.25
N TYR A 40 3.38 -11.38 3.45
CA TYR A 40 4.20 -10.48 4.26
C TYR A 40 4.27 -10.97 5.71
N SER A 41 3.16 -11.45 6.26
CA SER A 41 3.14 -11.97 7.63
C SER A 41 3.99 -13.21 7.76
N ASN A 42 3.86 -14.13 6.81
CA ASN A 42 4.57 -15.40 6.86
C ASN A 42 6.04 -15.28 6.51
N SER A 43 6.42 -14.26 5.76
CA SER A 43 7.81 -14.06 5.40
C SER A 43 8.61 -13.38 6.49
N SER A 44 7.93 -12.82 7.49
CA SER A 44 8.61 -12.25 8.65
C SER A 44 9.15 -13.41 9.48
N ASN A 45 10.45 -13.46 9.64
CA ASN A 45 11.10 -14.52 10.40
C ASN A 45 12.22 -13.94 11.27
N ALA A 46 12.92 -14.79 11.99
CA ALA A 46 13.96 -14.37 12.93
C ALA A 46 15.15 -13.66 12.26
N ARG A 47 15.25 -13.73 10.94
CA ARG A 47 16.35 -13.08 10.22
C ARG A 47 16.03 -11.66 9.79
N ASP A 48 14.76 -11.28 9.82
CA ASP A 48 14.40 -9.93 9.46
C ASP A 48 14.94 -8.98 10.54
N VAL A 49 15.58 -7.91 10.11
CA VAL A 49 16.26 -6.99 11.02
C VAL A 49 15.33 -5.83 11.34
N PHE A 50 14.98 -5.66 12.60
CA PHE A 50 14.25 -4.49 13.04
C PHE A 50 15.18 -3.29 13.02
N LEU A 51 14.78 -2.24 12.31
CA LEU A 51 15.60 -1.04 12.22
C LEU A 51 15.20 -0.02 13.26
N TYR A 52 14.00 0.47 13.21
CA TYR A 52 13.42 1.31 14.26
C TYR A 52 11.97 1.66 13.97
N GLY A 53 11.31 2.24 14.98
CA GLY A 53 9.95 2.73 14.84
C GLY A 53 9.92 4.21 14.55
N CYS A 54 9.01 4.66 13.72
CA CYS A 54 8.85 6.06 13.40
C CYS A 54 7.38 6.42 13.25
N GLU A 55 7.06 7.69 13.51
CA GLU A 55 5.71 8.18 13.34
C GLU A 55 5.46 8.49 11.88
N LEU A 56 4.29 8.10 11.40
CA LEU A 56 3.85 8.44 10.05
C LEU A 56 3.71 9.95 9.93
N ALA A 57 4.15 10.49 8.81
CA ALA A 57 4.05 11.92 8.51
C ALA A 57 3.16 12.14 7.30
N GLY A 58 2.52 13.29 7.22
CA GLY A 58 1.83 13.73 6.01
C GLY A 58 0.46 13.13 5.77
N SER A 59 -0.08 12.34 6.69
CA SER A 59 -1.39 11.73 6.48
C SER A 59 -2.51 12.78 6.37
N GLN A 60 -2.33 13.94 6.98
CA GLN A 60 -3.33 15.00 6.92
C GLN A 60 -3.50 15.59 5.52
N TYR A 61 -2.54 15.39 4.64
CA TYR A 61 -2.61 15.88 3.25
C TYR A 61 -3.22 14.86 2.30
N LEU A 62 -3.57 13.69 2.80
CA LEU A 62 -4.20 12.65 2.02
C LEU A 62 -5.66 12.55 2.46
N ASN A 63 -6.57 12.40 1.53
CA ASN A 63 -7.98 12.29 1.86
C ASN A 63 -8.30 10.86 2.30
N LEU A 64 -7.85 10.50 3.50
CA LEU A 64 -8.11 9.19 4.03
C LEU A 64 -9.57 9.11 4.48
N ALA A 65 -10.23 8.05 4.12
CA ALA A 65 -11.62 7.82 4.51
C ALA A 65 -11.66 7.10 5.86
N ASP A 66 -12.71 7.36 6.62
CA ASP A 66 -12.86 6.75 7.94
C ASP A 66 -12.80 5.22 7.90
N HIS A 67 -13.19 4.62 6.80
CA HIS A 67 -13.18 3.17 6.68
C HIS A 67 -11.78 2.55 6.62
N VAL A 68 -10.74 3.36 6.49
CA VAL A 68 -9.36 2.87 6.51
C VAL A 68 -9.02 2.33 7.89
N VAL A 69 -9.43 3.05 8.93
CA VAL A 69 -9.09 2.70 10.31
C VAL A 69 -9.55 1.30 10.70
N PRO A 70 -10.79 0.91 10.39
CA PRO A 70 -11.23 -0.45 10.75
C PRO A 70 -10.46 -1.55 10.04
N LYS A 71 -9.72 -1.24 8.99
CA LYS A 71 -8.94 -2.23 8.24
C LYS A 71 -7.51 -2.34 8.71
N LEU A 72 -7.07 -1.47 9.60
CA LEU A 72 -5.73 -1.52 10.16
C LEU A 72 -5.75 -2.31 11.46
N HIS A 73 -4.76 -3.18 11.61
CA HIS A 73 -4.59 -3.99 12.82
C HIS A 73 -3.12 -3.91 13.23
N GLU A 74 -2.88 -4.14 14.52
CA GLU A 74 -1.51 -4.21 15.02
C GLU A 74 -0.75 -5.30 14.27
N ASP A 75 0.49 -5.02 13.96
CA ASP A 75 1.39 -5.90 13.20
C ASP A 75 0.99 -6.15 11.75
N ASP A 76 -0.02 -5.45 11.23
CA ASP A 76 -0.32 -5.53 9.80
C ASP A 76 0.89 -5.08 9.00
N PRO A 77 1.24 -5.81 7.93
CA PRO A 77 2.35 -5.44 7.07
C PRO A 77 2.06 -4.16 6.29
N LEU A 78 3.11 -3.37 6.10
CA LEU A 78 3.04 -2.12 5.35
C LEU A 78 4.11 -2.14 4.27
N VAL A 79 3.80 -1.54 3.14
CA VAL A 79 4.73 -1.44 2.02
C VAL A 79 5.42 -0.09 2.08
N LEU A 80 6.75 -0.10 2.05
CA LEU A 80 7.56 1.10 1.98
C LEU A 80 8.03 1.29 0.55
N MET A 81 7.83 2.47 0.00
CA MET A 81 8.16 2.75 -1.40
C MET A 81 8.99 4.01 -1.53
N ARG A 82 10.13 3.89 -2.22
CA ARG A 82 10.98 5.04 -2.50
C ARG A 82 10.31 5.98 -3.51
N GLU A 83 10.45 7.26 -3.26
CA GLU A 83 10.03 8.31 -4.20
C GLU A 83 11.23 9.22 -4.49
N PRO A 84 12.21 8.76 -5.27
CA PRO A 84 13.41 9.55 -5.52
C PRO A 84 13.16 10.85 -6.28
N ASN A 85 12.04 10.93 -6.98
CA ASN A 85 11.68 12.12 -7.74
C ASN A 85 10.67 13.01 -6.99
N ASN A 86 10.51 12.79 -5.69
CA ASN A 86 9.62 13.62 -4.89
C ASN A 86 10.17 15.04 -4.85
N GLN A 87 9.32 16.01 -5.20
CA GLN A 87 9.77 17.39 -5.37
C GLN A 87 10.11 18.08 -4.05
N TYR A 88 9.68 17.53 -2.93
CA TYR A 88 9.93 18.13 -1.61
C TYR A 88 11.06 17.43 -0.85
N ASP A 89 11.33 16.17 -1.18
CA ASP A 89 12.32 15.38 -0.45
C ASP A 89 12.80 14.21 -1.32
N GLU A 90 14.04 14.27 -1.75
CA GLU A 90 14.63 13.22 -2.58
C GLU A 90 14.81 11.89 -1.84
N HIS A 91 14.74 11.92 -0.51
CA HIS A 91 14.85 10.72 0.31
C HIS A 91 13.48 10.21 0.75
N ALA A 92 12.40 10.71 0.17
CA ALA A 92 11.04 10.36 0.56
C ALA A 92 10.79 8.86 0.45
N ILE A 93 10.13 8.31 1.46
CA ILE A 93 9.66 6.94 1.49
C ILE A 93 8.18 6.99 1.86
N SER A 94 7.33 6.58 0.95
CA SER A 94 5.90 6.54 1.19
C SER A 94 5.51 5.22 1.83
N VAL A 95 4.43 5.25 2.59
CA VAL A 95 3.91 4.10 3.33
C VAL A 95 2.54 3.74 2.79
N TYR A 96 2.37 2.49 2.40
CA TYR A 96 1.12 1.99 1.85
C TYR A 96 0.65 0.77 2.63
N THR A 97 -0.65 0.54 2.62
CA THR A 97 -1.17 -0.76 3.00
C THR A 97 -0.81 -1.77 1.91
N THR A 98 -0.92 -3.06 2.20
CA THR A 98 -0.68 -4.09 1.19
C THR A 98 -1.72 -4.03 0.06
N GLY A 99 -2.87 -3.42 0.31
CA GLY A 99 -3.88 -3.20 -0.71
C GLY A 99 -3.63 -2.00 -1.61
N GLY A 100 -2.56 -1.25 -1.36
CA GLY A 100 -2.18 -0.12 -2.22
C GLY A 100 -2.70 1.24 -1.77
N LEU A 101 -3.27 1.35 -0.59
CA LEU A 101 -3.72 2.64 -0.08
C LEU A 101 -2.56 3.38 0.55
N LYS A 102 -2.29 4.57 0.07
CA LYS A 102 -1.23 5.42 0.62
C LYS A 102 -1.66 6.02 1.95
N LEU A 103 -0.87 5.81 2.98
CA LEU A 103 -1.16 6.31 4.31
C LEU A 103 -0.41 7.59 4.66
N GLY A 104 0.77 7.77 4.09
CA GLY A 104 1.64 8.90 4.38
C GLY A 104 3.08 8.60 4.05
N TYR A 105 3.98 9.18 4.81
CA TYR A 105 5.43 9.05 4.59
C TYR A 105 6.14 8.74 5.89
N LEU A 106 7.31 8.14 5.80
CA LEU A 106 8.23 8.10 6.93
C LEU A 106 8.76 9.51 7.19
N PRO A 107 9.03 9.89 8.43
CA PRO A 107 9.48 11.25 8.74
C PRO A 107 10.84 11.55 8.11
N ARG A 108 11.04 12.81 7.74
CA ARG A 108 12.29 13.25 7.13
C ARG A 108 13.52 12.95 7.95
N ASN A 109 13.41 13.07 9.26
CA ASN A 109 14.55 12.85 10.14
C ASN A 109 14.94 11.37 10.26
N ASN A 110 14.12 10.47 9.73
CA ASN A 110 14.39 9.03 9.82
C ASN A 110 14.59 8.37 8.45
N ASN A 111 14.40 9.11 7.35
CA ASN A 111 14.36 8.48 6.04
C ASN A 111 15.70 8.41 5.31
N LEU A 112 16.71 9.16 5.72
CA LEU A 112 17.98 9.18 5.02
C LEU A 112 18.65 7.80 5.00
N ILE A 113 18.81 7.18 6.15
CA ILE A 113 19.45 5.87 6.23
C ILE A 113 18.59 4.82 5.52
N LEU A 114 17.29 4.84 5.76
CA LEU A 114 16.39 3.86 5.16
C LEU A 114 16.37 3.99 3.64
N SER A 115 16.33 5.22 3.12
CA SER A 115 16.33 5.42 1.68
C SER A 115 17.64 4.93 1.05
N ARG A 116 18.76 5.14 1.72
CA ARG A 116 20.04 4.64 1.22
C ARG A 116 20.11 3.13 1.18
N LEU A 117 19.60 2.47 2.22
CA LEU A 117 19.52 1.03 2.24
C LEU A 117 18.66 0.50 1.08
N MET A 118 17.52 1.14 0.82
CA MET A 118 16.65 0.76 -0.28
C MET A 118 17.33 1.00 -1.63
N ASP A 119 18.02 2.11 -1.78
CA ASP A 119 18.70 2.45 -3.05
C ASP A 119 19.84 1.46 -3.37
N GLU A 120 20.39 0.82 -2.34
CA GLU A 120 21.41 -0.21 -2.54
C GLU A 120 20.85 -1.60 -2.76
N GLY A 121 19.53 -1.72 -2.87
CA GLY A 121 18.89 -2.97 -3.22
C GLY A 121 18.36 -3.77 -2.05
N ASN A 122 18.44 -3.24 -0.83
CA ASN A 122 17.87 -3.95 0.31
C ASN A 122 16.35 -3.82 0.32
N LEU A 123 15.67 -4.90 0.66
CA LEU A 123 14.22 -4.88 0.78
C LEU A 123 13.85 -4.44 2.18
N LEU A 124 13.17 -3.30 2.26
CA LEU A 124 12.63 -2.79 3.50
C LEU A 124 11.12 -2.91 3.49
N PHE A 125 10.54 -3.17 4.63
CA PHE A 125 9.09 -3.22 4.80
C PHE A 125 8.72 -2.70 6.17
N GLY A 126 7.44 -2.44 6.37
CA GLY A 126 6.95 -1.94 7.64
C GLY A 126 5.92 -2.85 8.27
N LYS A 127 5.66 -2.61 9.54
CA LYS A 127 4.53 -3.20 10.26
C LYS A 127 3.89 -2.13 11.12
N THR A 128 2.58 -2.20 11.27
CA THR A 128 1.83 -1.32 12.15
C THR A 128 2.15 -1.66 13.59
N LYS A 129 2.58 -0.69 14.38
CA LYS A 129 2.74 -0.90 15.81
C LYS A 129 1.48 -0.45 16.55
N THR A 130 1.17 0.83 16.46
CA THR A 130 -0.04 1.39 17.06
C THR A 130 -0.63 2.41 16.11
N PHE A 131 -1.92 2.65 16.19
CA PHE A 131 -2.54 3.65 15.36
C PHE A 131 -3.73 4.28 16.07
N HIS A 132 -4.05 5.51 15.67
CA HIS A 132 -5.20 6.25 16.15
C HIS A 132 -5.71 7.15 15.03
N TRP A 133 -6.99 7.11 14.78
CA TRP A 133 -7.65 7.97 13.80
C TRP A 133 -8.55 8.95 14.53
N ASP A 134 -8.33 10.24 14.34
CA ASP A 134 -9.11 11.26 15.04
C ASP A 134 -10.24 11.84 14.18
N GLY A 135 -10.51 11.23 13.03
CA GLY A 135 -11.48 11.73 12.05
C GLY A 135 -10.86 12.55 10.95
N LYS A 136 -9.59 12.90 11.07
CA LYS A 136 -8.89 13.74 10.09
C LYS A 136 -7.44 13.31 9.87
N ILE A 137 -6.74 12.98 10.93
CA ILE A 137 -5.33 12.64 10.88
C ILE A 137 -5.15 11.21 11.37
N LEU A 138 -4.36 10.44 10.64
CA LEU A 138 -3.98 9.11 11.06
C LEU A 138 -2.64 9.20 11.80
N TYR A 139 -2.67 8.88 13.09
CA TYR A 139 -1.46 8.78 13.90
C TYR A 139 -1.06 7.30 13.89
N LEU A 140 0.08 7.01 13.30
CA LEU A 140 0.52 5.63 13.10
C LEU A 140 2.00 5.54 13.43
N ILE A 141 2.35 4.56 14.25
CA ILE A 141 3.74 4.21 14.48
C ILE A 141 4.06 3.03 13.57
N VAL A 142 5.04 3.23 12.71
CA VAL A 142 5.50 2.23 11.75
C VAL A 142 6.78 1.61 12.27
N LYS A 143 6.81 0.28 12.37
CA LYS A 143 8.05 -0.45 12.64
C LYS A 143 8.70 -0.76 11.30
N ALA A 144 9.90 -0.28 11.07
CA ALA A 144 10.64 -0.53 9.84
C ALA A 144 11.60 -1.70 10.01
N TYR A 145 11.58 -2.61 9.04
CA TYR A 145 12.40 -3.81 9.03
C TYR A 145 13.15 -3.92 7.71
N MET A 146 14.30 -4.57 7.75
CA MET A 146 15.02 -4.97 6.55
C MET A 146 14.99 -6.49 6.45
N ARG A 147 14.66 -6.98 5.28
CA ARG A 147 14.70 -8.42 5.02
C ARG A 147 16.13 -8.87 4.84
N ALA A 148 16.48 -9.87 5.59
CA ALA A 148 17.85 -10.39 5.52
C ALA A 148 18.04 -11.32 4.31
#